data_72d45f3a741d99f5232e22ca49baab33
#
_entry.id   72d45f3a741d99f5232e22ca49baab33
#
_cell.length_a   1.000
_cell.length_b   1.000
_cell.length_c   1.000
_cell.angle_alpha   90.00
_cell.angle_beta   90.00
_cell.angle_gamma   90.00
#
_symmetry.space_group_name_H-M   'P 1'
#
loop_
_entity.id
_entity.type
_entity.pdbx_description
1 polymer ?
#
loop_
_entity_poly.entity_id
_entity_poly.type
_entity_poly.pdbx_seq_one_letter_code
_entity_poly.pdbx_strand_id
1 'polypeptide(L)'
;MANAVVAASRERGLVHEEMHSKVDYIVAHGIASHIGEDKVVIGSYHFVFEDEQCVVPEGEEEKFEALPAEYSHLYLAIAGRLAAVICIEDPLRPEAPEVMKELRKLGIKKIVMMTGDSERTARAIAARVGVDEHHSEVLPEDKA
;
A
#
# COMPACT_ATOMS: atom_id res chain seq x y z
N MET A 1 -6.59 -1.54 8.94
CA MET A 1 -6.81 -1.96 7.54
C MET A 1 -7.93 -3.01 7.41
N ALA A 2 -7.82 -4.23 7.94
CA ALA A 2 -8.84 -5.28 7.76
C ALA A 2 -10.27 -4.84 8.09
N ASN A 3 -10.48 -4.17 9.22
CA ASN A 3 -11.82 -3.69 9.61
C ASN A 3 -12.43 -2.68 8.61
N ALA A 4 -11.61 -1.85 7.97
CA ALA A 4 -12.07 -0.89 6.97
C ALA A 4 -12.54 -1.60 5.70
N VAL A 5 -11.81 -2.63 5.25
CA VAL A 5 -12.20 -3.45 4.11
C VAL A 5 -13.52 -4.19 4.38
N VAL A 6 -13.66 -4.79 5.56
CA VAL A 6 -14.91 -5.47 5.98
C VAL A 6 -16.07 -4.50 6.08
N ALA A 7 -15.86 -3.30 6.61
CA ALA A 7 -16.90 -2.27 6.66
C ALA A 7 -17.35 -1.87 5.25
N ALA A 8 -16.40 -1.57 4.35
CA ALA A 8 -16.69 -1.20 2.97
C ALA A 8 -17.40 -2.31 2.17
N SER A 9 -17.11 -3.58 2.43
CA SER A 9 -17.81 -4.69 1.79
C SER A 9 -19.27 -4.79 2.25
N ARG A 10 -19.51 -4.60 3.55
CA ARG A 10 -20.88 -4.58 4.12
C ARG A 10 -21.72 -3.43 3.58
N GLU A 11 -21.15 -2.22 3.49
CA GLU A 11 -21.83 -1.06 2.91
C GLU A 11 -22.22 -1.27 1.46
N ARG A 12 -21.46 -2.08 0.71
CA ARG A 12 -21.77 -2.46 -0.68
C ARG A 12 -22.67 -3.68 -0.80
N GLY A 13 -23.14 -4.23 0.32
CA GLY A 13 -24.03 -5.41 0.33
C GLY A 13 -23.36 -6.68 -0.20
N LEU A 14 -22.02 -6.75 -0.17
CA LEU A 14 -21.29 -7.93 -0.61
C LEU A 14 -21.44 -9.03 0.44
N VAL A 15 -21.98 -10.17 0.02
CA VAL A 15 -22.10 -11.38 0.83
C VAL A 15 -21.06 -12.37 0.33
N HIS A 16 -20.40 -13.06 1.22
CA HIS A 16 -19.41 -14.08 0.88
C HIS A 16 -19.68 -15.36 1.66
N GLU A 17 -19.31 -16.47 1.08
CA GLU A 17 -19.15 -17.75 1.78
C GLU A 17 -17.68 -17.84 2.22
N GLU A 18 -17.47 -18.21 3.49
CA GLU A 18 -16.12 -18.39 3.99
C GLU A 18 -15.48 -19.62 3.34
N MET A 19 -14.47 -19.40 2.52
CA MET A 19 -13.62 -20.44 1.97
C MET A 19 -12.43 -20.62 2.88
N HIS A 20 -12.49 -21.60 3.79
CA HIS A 20 -11.37 -21.90 4.67
C HIS A 20 -10.23 -22.52 3.88
N SER A 21 -9.20 -21.74 3.62
CA SER A 21 -7.95 -22.19 3.03
C SER A 21 -6.78 -21.83 3.94
N LYS A 22 -5.70 -22.59 3.80
CA LYS A 22 -4.45 -22.26 4.50
C LYS A 22 -3.96 -20.92 4.01
N VAL A 23 -3.62 -20.05 4.96
CA VAL A 23 -3.08 -18.71 4.68
C VAL A 23 -1.61 -18.70 5.06
N ASP A 24 -0.76 -18.40 4.09
CA ASP A 24 0.67 -18.23 4.32
C ASP A 24 1.00 -16.74 4.45
N TYR A 25 1.48 -16.36 5.64
CA TYR A 25 1.91 -14.99 5.93
C TYR A 25 3.36 -14.81 5.51
N ILE A 26 3.60 -13.85 4.63
CA ILE A 26 4.94 -13.44 4.22
C ILE A 26 5.25 -12.13 4.94
N VAL A 27 6.12 -12.22 5.94
CA VAL A 27 6.42 -11.08 6.84
C VAL A 27 6.85 -9.85 6.04
N ALA A 28 6.24 -8.71 6.37
CA ALA A 28 6.46 -7.39 5.74
C ALA A 28 6.02 -7.24 4.27
N HIS A 29 5.62 -8.32 3.57
CA HIS A 29 5.30 -8.28 2.14
C HIS A 29 3.81 -8.45 1.85
N GLY A 30 3.19 -9.51 2.40
CA GLY A 30 1.78 -9.78 2.10
C GLY A 30 1.31 -11.14 2.61
N ILE A 31 0.23 -11.59 2.00
CA ILE A 31 -0.45 -12.84 2.32
C ILE A 31 -0.67 -13.62 1.03
N ALA A 32 -0.36 -14.90 1.05
CA ALA A 32 -0.70 -15.83 -0.02
C ALA A 32 -1.68 -16.89 0.48
N SER A 33 -2.60 -17.29 -0.38
CA SER A 33 -3.58 -18.35 -0.12
C SER A 33 -4.01 -19.01 -1.42
N HIS A 34 -4.90 -20.00 -1.34
CA HIS A 34 -5.51 -20.64 -2.50
C HIS A 34 -7.03 -20.67 -2.36
N ILE A 35 -7.72 -20.39 -3.45
CA ILE A 35 -9.18 -20.58 -3.57
C ILE A 35 -9.38 -21.59 -4.69
N GLY A 36 -9.72 -22.83 -4.33
CA GLY A 36 -9.70 -23.93 -5.27
C GLY A 36 -8.27 -24.21 -5.76
N GLU A 37 -8.05 -24.16 -7.07
CA GLU A 37 -6.74 -24.34 -7.69
C GLU A 37 -5.98 -23.01 -7.89
N ASP A 38 -6.66 -21.88 -7.73
CA ASP A 38 -6.10 -20.55 -7.98
C ASP A 38 -5.32 -20.04 -6.77
N LYS A 39 -4.06 -19.63 -7.00
CA LYS A 39 -3.28 -18.89 -6.02
C LYS A 39 -3.82 -17.48 -5.92
N VAL A 40 -4.07 -17.04 -4.69
CA VAL A 40 -4.52 -15.68 -4.36
C VAL A 40 -3.45 -15.01 -3.51
N VAL A 41 -3.02 -13.84 -3.93
CA VAL A 41 -2.05 -13.04 -3.18
C VAL A 41 -2.60 -11.65 -2.93
N ILE A 42 -2.30 -11.11 -1.74
CA ILE A 42 -2.65 -9.75 -1.37
C ILE A 42 -1.49 -9.11 -0.62
N GLY A 43 -1.05 -7.94 -1.06
CA GLY A 43 0.09 -7.28 -0.44
C GLY A 43 0.51 -5.98 -1.10
N SER A 44 1.75 -5.59 -0.84
CA SER A 44 2.40 -4.41 -1.41
C SER A 44 2.62 -4.54 -2.92
N TYR A 45 2.98 -3.44 -3.57
CA TYR A 45 3.39 -3.43 -4.98
C TYR A 45 4.55 -4.42 -5.23
N HIS A 46 5.61 -4.29 -4.45
CA HIS A 46 6.79 -5.15 -4.53
C HIS A 46 6.39 -6.63 -4.46
N PHE A 47 5.62 -7.03 -3.45
CA PHE A 47 5.20 -8.41 -3.27
C PHE A 47 4.40 -8.95 -4.47
N VAL A 48 3.40 -8.21 -4.94
CA VAL A 48 2.49 -8.70 -5.99
C VAL A 48 3.15 -8.70 -7.37
N PHE A 49 3.92 -7.65 -7.71
CA PHE A 49 4.44 -7.48 -9.06
C PHE A 49 5.90 -7.92 -9.23
N GLU A 50 6.72 -7.83 -8.19
CA GLU A 50 8.14 -8.20 -8.28
C GLU A 50 8.39 -9.61 -7.75
N ASP A 51 7.92 -9.95 -6.55
CA ASP A 51 8.12 -11.29 -5.98
C ASP A 51 7.22 -12.35 -6.65
N GLU A 52 5.92 -12.05 -6.75
CA GLU A 52 4.91 -12.96 -7.29
C GLU A 52 4.71 -12.82 -8.81
N GLN A 53 5.35 -11.83 -9.45
CA GLN A 53 5.34 -11.58 -10.90
C GLN A 53 3.94 -11.53 -11.51
N CYS A 54 2.96 -11.03 -10.76
CA CYS A 54 1.61 -10.85 -11.26
C CYS A 54 1.58 -9.71 -12.29
N VAL A 55 0.61 -9.76 -13.18
CA VAL A 55 0.47 -8.78 -14.27
C VAL A 55 -0.85 -8.01 -14.16
N VAL A 56 -0.84 -6.77 -14.61
CA VAL A 56 -2.08 -6.01 -14.82
C VAL A 56 -2.79 -6.60 -16.04
N PRO A 57 -4.11 -6.89 -15.98
CA PRO A 57 -4.85 -7.39 -17.12
C PRO A 57 -4.82 -6.42 -18.28
N GLU A 58 -4.73 -6.96 -19.49
CA GLU A 58 -4.74 -6.16 -20.73
C GLU A 58 -6.00 -5.27 -20.81
N GLY A 59 -5.79 -3.98 -21.07
CA GLY A 59 -6.86 -2.97 -21.13
C GLY A 59 -7.21 -2.31 -19.79
N GLU A 60 -6.57 -2.71 -18.68
CA GLU A 60 -6.77 -2.09 -17.36
C GLU A 60 -5.61 -1.17 -16.94
N GLU A 61 -4.60 -1.00 -17.80
CA GLU A 61 -3.39 -0.22 -17.52
C GLU A 61 -3.73 1.25 -17.20
N GLU A 62 -4.65 1.85 -17.96
CA GLU A 62 -5.06 3.24 -17.75
C GLU A 62 -5.71 3.43 -16.37
N LYS A 63 -6.53 2.47 -15.93
CA LYS A 63 -7.15 2.52 -14.60
C LYS A 63 -6.11 2.33 -13.50
N PHE A 64 -5.13 1.47 -13.74
CA PHE A 64 -4.04 1.23 -12.82
C PHE A 64 -3.16 2.48 -12.65
N GLU A 65 -2.85 3.16 -13.74
CA GLU A 65 -2.08 4.41 -13.71
C GLU A 65 -2.86 5.58 -13.09
N ALA A 66 -4.18 5.59 -13.25
CA ALA A 66 -5.07 6.60 -12.69
C ALA A 66 -5.33 6.46 -11.18
N LEU A 67 -4.78 5.43 -10.51
CA LEU A 67 -4.93 5.26 -9.07
C LEU A 67 -4.42 6.51 -8.32
N PRO A 68 -5.14 6.99 -7.29
CA PRO A 68 -4.73 8.15 -6.50
C PRO A 68 -3.37 7.93 -5.83
N ALA A 69 -2.40 8.80 -6.11
CA ALA A 69 -1.03 8.63 -5.62
C ALA A 69 -0.88 8.87 -4.11
N GLU A 70 -1.83 9.61 -3.52
CA GLU A 70 -1.85 9.95 -2.09
C GLU A 70 -2.35 8.83 -1.18
N TYR A 71 -2.93 7.76 -1.76
CA TYR A 71 -3.43 6.62 -0.99
C TYR A 71 -2.39 5.50 -0.93
N SER A 72 -2.38 4.78 0.18
CA SER A 72 -1.70 3.50 0.25
C SER A 72 -2.49 2.46 -0.53
N HIS A 73 -1.81 1.66 -1.34
CA HIS A 73 -2.44 0.66 -2.19
C HIS A 73 -2.17 -0.75 -1.66
N LEU A 74 -3.22 -1.55 -1.60
CA LEU A 74 -3.14 -2.97 -1.33
C LEU A 74 -3.62 -3.70 -2.58
N TYR A 75 -2.74 -4.48 -3.18
CA TYR A 75 -2.98 -5.19 -4.44
C TYR A 75 -3.46 -6.61 -4.17
N LEU A 76 -4.53 -7.01 -4.83
CA LEU A 76 -5.07 -8.37 -4.81
C LEU A 76 -4.90 -8.98 -6.20
N ALA A 77 -4.20 -10.10 -6.30
CA ALA A 77 -4.08 -10.85 -7.54
C ALA A 77 -4.60 -12.29 -7.36
N ILE A 78 -5.17 -12.81 -8.41
CA ILE A 78 -5.71 -14.17 -8.50
C ILE A 78 -5.12 -14.82 -9.76
N ALA A 79 -4.60 -16.03 -9.62
CA ALA A 79 -3.99 -16.78 -10.73
C ALA A 79 -2.94 -15.94 -11.52
N GLY A 80 -2.12 -15.17 -10.80
CA GLY A 80 -1.06 -14.34 -11.40
C GLY A 80 -1.53 -13.05 -12.08
N ARG A 81 -2.81 -12.67 -11.96
CA ARG A 81 -3.37 -11.47 -12.58
C ARG A 81 -3.97 -10.54 -11.52
N LEU A 82 -3.71 -9.25 -11.62
CA LEU A 82 -4.31 -8.26 -10.75
C LEU A 82 -5.83 -8.31 -10.89
N ALA A 83 -6.52 -8.55 -9.78
CA ALA A 83 -7.98 -8.62 -9.72
C ALA A 83 -8.60 -7.37 -9.11
N ALA A 84 -7.92 -6.75 -8.12
CA ALA A 84 -8.41 -5.53 -7.48
C ALA A 84 -7.26 -4.74 -6.84
N VAL A 85 -7.48 -3.44 -6.69
CA VAL A 85 -6.65 -2.56 -5.87
C VAL A 85 -7.52 -1.92 -4.80
N ILE A 86 -7.12 -2.06 -3.55
CA ILE A 86 -7.78 -1.45 -2.41
C ILE A 86 -6.99 -0.20 -2.07
N CYS A 87 -7.59 0.96 -2.34
CA CYS A 87 -7.01 2.25 -1.97
C CYS A 87 -7.37 2.57 -0.52
N ILE A 88 -6.35 2.77 0.31
CA ILE A 88 -6.52 3.05 1.73
C ILE A 88 -6.09 4.49 1.97
N GLU A 89 -7.02 5.30 2.43
CA GLU A 89 -6.71 6.64 2.88
C GLU A 89 -6.08 6.57 4.28
N ASP A 90 -4.84 7.00 4.37
CA ASP A 90 -4.15 7.24 5.65
C ASP A 90 -3.84 8.74 5.72
N PRO A 91 -4.77 9.54 6.30
CA PRO A 91 -4.63 10.98 6.28
C PRO A 91 -3.40 11.41 7.07
N LEU A 92 -2.63 12.31 6.49
CA LEU A 92 -1.57 13.00 7.22
C LEU A 92 -2.12 13.65 8.48
N ARG A 93 -1.42 13.53 9.58
CA ARG A 93 -1.73 14.27 10.79
C ARG A 93 -1.75 15.77 10.46
N PRO A 94 -2.80 16.51 10.83
CA PRO A 94 -2.92 17.93 10.47
C PRO A 94 -1.72 18.78 10.91
N GLU A 95 -1.12 18.41 12.03
CA GLU A 95 0.04 19.09 12.61
C GLU A 95 1.36 18.79 11.91
N ALA A 96 1.47 17.75 11.08
CA ALA A 96 2.74 17.33 10.52
C ALA A 96 3.48 18.43 9.73
N PRO A 97 2.85 19.20 8.83
CA PRO A 97 3.56 20.26 8.12
C PRO A 97 4.06 21.40 9.03
N GLU A 98 3.33 21.67 10.12
CA GLU A 98 3.76 22.70 11.10
C GLU A 98 4.94 22.21 11.92
N VAL A 99 4.93 20.96 12.36
CA VAL A 99 6.07 20.34 13.07
C VAL A 99 7.33 20.41 12.22
N MET A 100 7.26 20.16 10.91
CA MET A 100 8.42 20.26 10.02
C MET A 100 8.98 21.71 9.98
N LYS A 101 8.09 22.71 9.96
CA LYS A 101 8.50 24.11 10.00
C LYS A 101 9.18 24.48 11.34
N GLU A 102 8.63 23.98 12.46
CA GLU A 102 9.22 24.22 13.79
C GLU A 102 10.59 23.56 13.92
N LEU A 103 10.77 22.32 13.43
CA LEU A 103 12.07 21.66 13.41
C LEU A 103 13.11 22.48 12.63
N ARG A 104 12.74 23.07 11.50
CA ARG A 104 13.62 23.96 10.73
C ARG A 104 13.99 25.23 11.51
N LYS A 105 13.03 25.85 12.22
CA LYS A 105 13.31 27.02 13.09
C LYS A 105 14.27 26.67 14.23
N LEU A 106 14.22 25.44 14.73
CA LEU A 106 15.14 24.93 15.75
C LEU A 106 16.53 24.58 15.21
N GLY A 107 16.78 24.79 13.91
CA GLY A 107 18.08 24.60 13.28
C GLY A 107 18.29 23.24 12.63
N ILE A 108 17.25 22.41 12.53
CA ILE A 108 17.33 21.15 11.78
C ILE A 108 17.47 21.46 10.28
N LYS A 109 18.61 21.10 9.71
CA LYS A 109 18.96 21.42 8.32
C LYS A 109 18.43 20.44 7.31
N LYS A 110 18.24 19.18 7.70
CA LYS A 110 17.79 18.11 6.81
C LYS A 110 16.74 17.25 7.53
N ILE A 111 15.59 17.08 6.89
CA ILE A 111 14.50 16.23 7.35
C ILE A 111 14.30 15.14 6.29
N VAL A 112 14.38 13.89 6.72
CA VAL A 112 14.25 12.70 5.86
C VAL A 112 13.02 11.91 6.28
N MET A 113 12.21 11.51 5.34
CA MET A 113 11.06 10.60 5.55
C MET A 113 11.44 9.19 5.12
N MET A 114 11.14 8.20 5.95
CA MET A 114 11.30 6.78 5.63
C MET A 114 9.94 6.08 5.77
N THR A 115 9.49 5.44 4.70
CA THR A 115 8.18 4.76 4.66
C THR A 115 8.28 3.40 3.99
N GLY A 116 7.38 2.49 4.37
CA GLY A 116 7.17 1.22 3.67
C GLY A 116 6.23 1.31 2.47
N ASP A 117 5.66 2.52 2.20
CA ASP A 117 4.80 2.74 1.04
C ASP A 117 5.59 2.75 -0.26
N SER A 118 4.87 2.62 -1.38
CA SER A 118 5.46 2.72 -2.72
C SER A 118 6.08 4.09 -2.97
N GLU A 119 7.05 4.15 -3.88
CA GLU A 119 7.73 5.40 -4.28
C GLU A 119 6.73 6.48 -4.70
N ARG A 120 5.65 6.11 -5.40
CA ARG A 120 4.61 7.03 -5.85
C ARG A 120 3.91 7.71 -4.67
N THR A 121 3.51 6.92 -3.66
CA THR A 121 2.86 7.42 -2.44
C THR A 121 3.83 8.23 -1.59
N ALA A 122 5.05 7.72 -1.40
CA ALA A 122 6.10 8.39 -0.63
C ALA A 122 6.40 9.79 -1.19
N ARG A 123 6.54 9.92 -2.50
CA ARG A 123 6.78 11.20 -3.18
C ARG A 123 5.63 12.20 -2.97
N ALA A 124 4.37 11.74 -3.11
CA ALA A 124 3.21 12.60 -2.90
C ALA A 124 3.12 13.11 -1.46
N ILE A 125 3.36 12.25 -0.48
CA ILE A 125 3.36 12.60 0.94
C ILE A 125 4.54 13.52 1.28
N ALA A 126 5.75 13.21 0.81
CA ALA A 126 6.95 14.02 1.03
C ALA A 126 6.76 15.48 0.57
N ALA A 127 6.15 15.66 -0.60
CA ALA A 127 5.84 17.00 -1.13
C ALA A 127 4.84 17.76 -0.24
N ARG A 128 3.82 17.08 0.32
CA ARG A 128 2.82 17.68 1.21
C ARG A 128 3.38 18.05 2.58
N VAL A 129 4.26 17.22 3.13
CA VAL A 129 4.86 17.41 4.45
C VAL A 129 6.03 18.40 4.40
N GLY A 130 6.70 18.51 3.24
CA GLY A 130 7.82 19.43 3.04
C GLY A 130 9.13 18.91 3.63
N VAL A 131 9.39 17.60 3.49
CA VAL A 131 10.69 17.00 3.81
C VAL A 131 11.71 17.23 2.69
N ASP A 132 13.01 17.09 2.99
CA ASP A 132 14.09 17.32 2.01
C ASP A 132 14.39 16.07 1.18
N GLU A 133 14.16 14.90 1.76
CA GLU A 133 14.46 13.61 1.16
C GLU A 133 13.46 12.57 1.64
N HIS A 134 13.18 11.58 0.82
CA HIS A 134 12.36 10.45 1.22
C HIS A 134 12.95 9.13 0.71
N HIS A 135 12.71 8.07 1.47
CA HIS A 135 12.99 6.69 1.11
C HIS A 135 11.69 5.90 1.21
N SER A 136 11.31 5.29 0.10
CA SER A 136 10.15 4.41 -0.04
C SER A 136 10.54 2.95 0.16
N GLU A 137 9.55 2.08 0.32
CA GLU A 137 9.71 0.62 0.36
C GLU A 137 10.73 0.12 1.39
N VAL A 138 10.94 0.93 2.44
CA VAL A 138 11.91 0.64 3.51
C VAL A 138 11.35 -0.43 4.44
N LEU A 139 12.06 -1.53 4.57
CA LEU A 139 11.70 -2.60 5.48
C LEU A 139 11.87 -2.19 6.95
N PRO A 140 11.14 -2.81 7.91
CA PRO A 140 11.27 -2.47 9.33
C PRO A 140 12.71 -2.59 9.86
N GLU A 141 13.48 -3.55 9.35
CA GLU A 141 14.88 -3.78 9.70
C GLU A 141 15.83 -2.68 9.20
N ASP A 142 15.47 -2.00 8.11
CA ASP A 142 16.29 -0.93 7.52
C ASP A 142 16.02 0.44 8.17
N LYS A 143 15.04 0.52 9.07
CA LYS A 143 14.69 1.76 9.80
C LYS A 143 15.48 1.97 11.09
N ALA A 144 16.39 1.05 11.44
CA ALA A 144 17.17 1.07 12.67
C ALA A 144 18.45 1.91 12.55
#